data_c950c47e017a82a206bdea9a995e32d2
#
_entry.id   c950c47e017a82a206bdea9a995e32d2
#
_cell.length_a   1.000
_cell.length_b   1.000
_cell.length_c   1.000
_cell.angle_alpha   90.00
_cell.angle_beta   90.00
_cell.angle_gamma   90.00
#
_symmetry.space_group_name_H-M   'P 1'
#
loop_
_entity.id
_entity.type
_entity.pdbx_description
1 polymer ?
#
loop_
_entity_poly.entity_id
_entity_poly.type
_entity_poly.pdbx_seq_one_letter_code
_entity_poly.pdbx_strand_id
1 'polypeptide(L)'
;MTTSPQDLQRSPIVLLHGATSSARAWDPLLRTLSAKHRVFVPTLAGHLGGPPLAAGSGGVISRIVDVTCRQLDEAAIDTAHVVGNSLGGWVAIELARRGRARSVLALSPAGAWRSRRDLRRLLILFRGAAAFARAKRMPDLAARKRVRRVLFRLMAEHADRMTPAQAAAAFEDVAGCTVLTDILDGARENGPIAPVAGVGCRVRIAWSMNDRVLPFMRYGAPMLAAVPAAEFELLPGVGHVPMIDDPVLVANKIMAFVETAESRVNPC
;
A
#
# COMPACT_ATOMS: atom_id res chain seq x y z
N MET A 1 -8.85 -21.55 -17.15
CA MET A 1 -7.53 -21.95 -16.66
C MET A 1 -7.76 -22.74 -15.38
N THR A 2 -7.54 -24.05 -15.42
CA THR A 2 -7.69 -24.95 -14.27
C THR A 2 -6.47 -24.75 -13.37
N THR A 3 -6.70 -24.24 -12.16
CA THR A 3 -5.69 -24.17 -11.09
C THR A 3 -5.19 -25.58 -10.77
N SER A 4 -3.88 -25.79 -10.83
CA SER A 4 -3.25 -27.06 -10.44
C SER A 4 -3.52 -27.37 -8.97
N PRO A 5 -3.67 -28.63 -8.55
CA PRO A 5 -3.77 -28.99 -7.12
C PRO A 5 -2.61 -28.49 -6.26
N GLN A 6 -1.42 -28.24 -6.85
CA GLN A 6 -0.26 -27.65 -6.17
C GLN A 6 -0.41 -26.14 -5.93
N ASP A 7 -1.22 -25.42 -6.73
CA ASP A 7 -1.51 -23.99 -6.54
C ASP A 7 -2.45 -23.74 -5.34
N LEU A 8 -3.23 -24.74 -4.96
CA LEU A 8 -4.11 -24.72 -3.78
C LEU A 8 -3.37 -24.92 -2.45
N GLN A 9 -2.11 -25.37 -2.48
CA GLN A 9 -1.29 -25.61 -1.29
C GLN A 9 -0.48 -24.40 -0.82
N ARG A 10 -0.28 -23.38 -1.66
CA ARG A 10 0.49 -22.18 -1.30
C ARG A 10 -0.41 -21.11 -0.70
N SER A 11 0.07 -20.51 0.38
CA SER A 11 -0.65 -19.42 1.03
C SER A 11 -0.84 -18.24 0.07
N PRO A 12 -2.06 -17.65 0.00
CA PRO A 12 -2.32 -16.54 -0.90
C PRO A 12 -1.51 -15.29 -0.51
N ILE A 13 -1.19 -14.48 -1.52
CA ILE A 13 -0.61 -13.14 -1.36
C ILE A 13 -1.73 -12.12 -1.58
N VAL A 14 -1.90 -11.21 -0.63
CA VAL A 14 -2.83 -10.07 -0.71
C VAL A 14 -2.03 -8.79 -0.92
N LEU A 15 -2.37 -8.01 -1.94
CA LEU A 15 -1.68 -6.77 -2.30
C LEU A 15 -2.61 -5.56 -2.05
N LEU A 16 -2.19 -4.65 -1.16
CA LEU A 16 -2.97 -3.48 -0.75
C LEU A 16 -2.30 -2.18 -1.21
N HIS A 17 -3.03 -1.40 -2.00
CA HIS A 17 -2.54 -0.15 -2.58
C HIS A 17 -2.53 1.03 -1.60
N GLY A 18 -1.86 2.12 -1.97
CA GLY A 18 -1.80 3.37 -1.20
C GLY A 18 -3.07 4.23 -1.31
N ALA A 19 -3.17 5.27 -0.50
CA ALA A 19 -4.23 6.26 -0.60
C ALA A 19 -4.27 6.88 -2.00
N THR A 20 -5.48 7.17 -2.49
CA THR A 20 -5.73 7.74 -3.83
C THR A 20 -5.23 6.88 -5.00
N SER A 21 -5.09 5.57 -4.80
CA SER A 21 -4.72 4.59 -5.82
C SER A 21 -5.79 3.50 -5.93
N SER A 22 -5.53 2.45 -6.68
CA SER A 22 -6.41 1.28 -6.83
C SER A 22 -5.59 -0.01 -6.99
N ALA A 23 -6.25 -1.15 -7.19
CA ALA A 23 -5.61 -2.42 -7.48
C ALA A 23 -4.62 -2.34 -8.66
N ARG A 24 -4.87 -1.43 -9.64
CA ARG A 24 -4.01 -1.20 -10.82
C ARG A 24 -2.54 -0.88 -10.48
N ALA A 25 -2.26 -0.38 -9.27
CA ALA A 25 -0.89 -0.09 -8.82
C ALA A 25 0.00 -1.34 -8.82
N TRP A 26 -0.59 -2.52 -8.75
CA TRP A 26 0.12 -3.80 -8.66
C TRP A 26 0.22 -4.55 -9.99
N ASP A 27 -0.44 -4.07 -11.07
CA ASP A 27 -0.44 -4.71 -12.38
C ASP A 27 0.95 -5.10 -12.89
N PRO A 28 2.01 -4.26 -12.73
CA PRO A 28 3.34 -4.62 -13.21
C PRO A 28 3.95 -5.87 -12.55
N LEU A 29 3.43 -6.29 -11.39
CA LEU A 29 3.95 -7.40 -10.60
C LEU A 29 3.13 -8.68 -10.78
N LEU A 30 1.87 -8.57 -11.24
CA LEU A 30 0.91 -9.67 -11.21
C LEU A 30 1.42 -10.90 -11.96
N ARG A 31 1.98 -10.72 -13.16
CA ARG A 31 2.51 -11.83 -13.96
C ARG A 31 3.55 -12.65 -13.18
N THR A 32 4.47 -11.97 -12.51
CA THR A 32 5.56 -12.62 -11.75
C THR A 32 5.03 -13.34 -10.51
N LEU A 33 4.16 -12.68 -9.75
CA LEU A 33 3.65 -13.23 -8.50
C LEU A 33 2.66 -14.37 -8.73
N SER A 34 1.76 -14.22 -9.71
CA SER A 34 0.74 -15.24 -10.02
C SER A 34 1.31 -16.51 -10.67
N ALA A 35 2.56 -16.46 -11.13
CA ALA A 35 3.24 -17.67 -11.61
C ALA A 35 3.53 -18.68 -10.48
N LYS A 36 3.56 -18.23 -9.22
CA LYS A 36 3.93 -19.08 -8.08
C LYS A 36 2.91 -19.06 -6.93
N HIS A 37 2.04 -18.07 -6.84
CA HIS A 37 1.10 -17.90 -5.75
C HIS A 37 -0.30 -17.51 -6.25
N ARG A 38 -1.33 -17.84 -5.47
CA ARG A 38 -2.64 -17.22 -5.61
C ARG A 38 -2.52 -15.77 -5.16
N VAL A 39 -2.76 -14.80 -6.05
CA VAL A 39 -2.66 -13.37 -5.75
C VAL A 39 -4.06 -12.76 -5.70
N PHE A 40 -4.37 -12.04 -4.63
CA PHE A 40 -5.61 -11.28 -4.47
C PHE A 40 -5.29 -9.79 -4.30
N VAL A 41 -5.91 -8.96 -5.12
CA VAL A 41 -5.62 -7.52 -5.18
C VAL A 41 -6.91 -6.74 -5.02
N PRO A 42 -7.44 -6.60 -3.80
CA PRO A 42 -8.64 -5.82 -3.58
C PRO A 42 -8.36 -4.32 -3.74
N THR A 43 -9.32 -3.59 -4.28
CA THR A 43 -9.34 -2.15 -4.14
C THR A 43 -9.93 -1.79 -2.77
N LEU A 44 -9.24 -0.97 -2.00
CA LEU A 44 -9.66 -0.54 -0.67
C LEU A 44 -10.95 0.28 -0.74
N ALA A 45 -11.77 0.18 0.30
CA ALA A 45 -13.05 0.89 0.37
C ALA A 45 -12.90 2.41 0.19
N GLY A 46 -13.83 3.02 -0.54
CA GLY A 46 -13.85 4.44 -0.85
C GLY A 46 -12.85 4.89 -1.92
N HIS A 47 -12.11 3.96 -2.55
CA HIS A 47 -11.24 4.20 -3.70
C HIS A 47 -11.92 3.78 -5.00
N LEU A 48 -11.44 4.30 -6.13
CA LEU A 48 -12.02 4.03 -7.45
C LEU A 48 -12.02 2.53 -7.78
N GLY A 49 -13.20 1.97 -8.04
CA GLY A 49 -13.38 0.55 -8.32
C GLY A 49 -13.46 -0.33 -7.07
N GLY A 50 -13.33 0.24 -5.87
CA GLY A 50 -13.55 -0.46 -4.60
C GLY A 50 -14.96 -0.31 -4.06
N PRO A 51 -15.31 -1.06 -3.01
CA PRO A 51 -16.61 -0.92 -2.36
C PRO A 51 -16.75 0.45 -1.69
N PRO A 52 -17.98 0.96 -1.52
CA PRO A 52 -18.19 2.19 -0.77
C PRO A 52 -17.78 2.01 0.70
N LEU A 53 -17.27 3.08 1.32
CA LEU A 53 -17.05 3.10 2.76
C LEU A 53 -18.30 3.70 3.44
N ALA A 54 -19.14 2.84 3.97
CA ALA A 54 -20.33 3.28 4.71
C ALA A 54 -19.95 4.06 5.98
N ALA A 55 -20.81 4.99 6.40
CA ALA A 55 -20.73 5.59 7.72
C ALA A 55 -20.84 4.49 8.80
N GLY A 56 -20.14 4.69 9.93
CA GLY A 56 -20.15 3.70 11.01
C GLY A 56 -19.34 4.17 12.21
N SER A 57 -19.40 3.42 13.28
CA SER A 57 -18.59 3.63 14.49
C SER A 57 -17.14 3.25 14.24
N GLY A 58 -16.21 3.91 14.92
CA GLY A 58 -14.78 3.70 14.80
C GLY A 58 -14.09 4.59 13.77
N GLY A 59 -12.76 4.63 13.84
CA GLY A 59 -11.94 5.44 12.93
C GLY A 59 -12.00 4.92 11.50
N VAL A 60 -11.77 5.80 10.53
CA VAL A 60 -11.80 5.48 9.10
C VAL A 60 -10.93 4.30 8.72
N ILE A 61 -9.73 4.18 9.32
CA ILE A 61 -8.82 3.05 9.05
C ILE A 61 -9.43 1.73 9.52
N SER A 62 -10.02 1.69 10.71
CA SER A 62 -10.70 0.48 11.21
C SER A 62 -11.81 0.05 10.26
N ARG A 63 -12.63 0.99 9.79
CA ARG A 63 -13.71 0.70 8.82
C ARG A 63 -13.18 0.18 7.47
N ILE A 64 -12.07 0.75 6.97
CA ILE A 64 -11.39 0.23 5.76
C ILE A 64 -10.91 -1.21 6.01
N VAL A 65 -10.32 -1.49 7.16
CA VAL A 65 -9.87 -2.85 7.53
C VAL A 65 -11.05 -3.81 7.64
N ASP A 66 -12.19 -3.38 8.22
CA ASP A 66 -13.42 -4.20 8.29
C ASP A 66 -13.93 -4.59 6.92
N VAL A 67 -13.94 -3.64 5.97
CA VAL A 67 -14.31 -3.93 4.57
C VAL A 67 -13.29 -4.87 3.94
N THR A 68 -12.01 -4.66 4.17
CA THR A 68 -10.95 -5.53 3.62
C THR A 68 -11.09 -6.96 4.17
N CYS A 69 -11.41 -7.15 5.45
CA CYS A 69 -11.70 -8.46 6.02
C CYS A 69 -12.88 -9.15 5.29
N ARG A 70 -13.97 -8.43 5.02
CA ARG A 70 -15.10 -8.99 4.24
C ARG A 70 -14.69 -9.37 2.81
N GLN A 71 -13.88 -8.55 2.14
CA GLN A 71 -13.35 -8.91 0.80
C GLN A 71 -12.49 -10.17 0.84
N LEU A 72 -11.74 -10.40 1.93
CA LEU A 72 -10.99 -11.64 2.14
C LEU A 72 -11.93 -12.85 2.36
N ASP A 73 -12.99 -12.66 3.16
CA ASP A 73 -13.99 -13.70 3.42
C ASP A 73 -14.72 -14.11 2.15
N GLU A 74 -15.17 -13.13 1.34
CA GLU A 74 -15.80 -13.33 0.03
C GLU A 74 -14.86 -14.06 -0.96
N ALA A 75 -13.55 -13.82 -0.83
CA ALA A 75 -12.55 -14.51 -1.63
C ALA A 75 -12.12 -15.88 -1.04
N ALA A 76 -12.74 -16.34 0.05
CA ALA A 76 -12.37 -17.55 0.80
C ALA A 76 -10.87 -17.53 1.19
N ILE A 77 -10.40 -16.40 1.72
CA ILE A 77 -9.06 -16.20 2.24
C ILE A 77 -9.17 -15.93 3.75
N ASP A 78 -8.89 -16.92 4.56
CA ASP A 78 -8.86 -16.78 6.01
C ASP A 78 -7.61 -15.99 6.43
N THR A 79 -6.43 -16.44 6.02
CA THR A 79 -5.16 -15.78 6.29
C THR A 79 -4.29 -15.74 5.03
N ALA A 80 -3.46 -14.71 4.89
CA ALA A 80 -2.59 -14.50 3.73
C ALA A 80 -1.25 -13.88 4.09
N HIS A 81 -0.28 -13.94 3.17
CA HIS A 81 0.85 -13.03 3.17
C HIS A 81 0.37 -11.67 2.67
N VAL A 82 0.37 -10.65 3.53
CA VAL A 82 -0.18 -9.33 3.18
C VAL A 82 0.95 -8.38 2.84
N VAL A 83 0.91 -7.82 1.63
CA VAL A 83 1.84 -6.80 1.18
C VAL A 83 1.08 -5.50 0.97
N GLY A 84 1.55 -4.41 1.57
CA GLY A 84 0.85 -3.14 1.45
C GLY A 84 1.80 -1.97 1.23
N ASN A 85 1.44 -1.04 0.34
CA ASN A 85 2.16 0.20 0.14
C ASN A 85 1.43 1.37 0.81
N SER A 86 2.14 2.23 1.53
CA SER A 86 1.59 3.46 2.13
C SER A 86 0.38 3.18 3.03
N LEU A 87 -0.83 3.67 2.70
CA LEU A 87 -2.08 3.33 3.40
C LEU A 87 -2.30 1.81 3.46
N GLY A 88 -2.06 1.10 2.35
CA GLY A 88 -2.15 -0.36 2.33
C GLY A 88 -1.18 -1.04 3.29
N GLY A 89 -0.01 -0.43 3.55
CA GLY A 89 0.92 -0.89 4.56
C GLY A 89 0.37 -0.74 5.99
N TRP A 90 -0.33 0.36 6.27
CA TRP A 90 -1.05 0.52 7.55
C TRP A 90 -2.16 -0.52 7.69
N VAL A 91 -3.01 -0.64 6.67
CA VAL A 91 -4.08 -1.66 6.64
C VAL A 91 -3.51 -3.08 6.83
N ALA A 92 -2.37 -3.40 6.22
CA ALA A 92 -1.70 -4.69 6.39
C ALA A 92 -1.29 -4.98 7.85
N ILE A 93 -0.75 -3.97 8.54
CA ILE A 93 -0.41 -4.08 9.97
C ILE A 93 -1.67 -4.27 10.82
N GLU A 94 -2.76 -3.57 10.52
CA GLU A 94 -4.03 -3.75 11.22
C GLU A 94 -4.69 -5.12 10.93
N LEU A 95 -4.54 -5.67 9.74
CA LEU A 95 -4.95 -7.05 9.42
C LEU A 95 -4.16 -8.08 10.26
N ALA A 96 -2.86 -7.84 10.48
CA ALA A 96 -2.06 -8.68 11.38
C ALA A 96 -2.56 -8.63 12.83
N ARG A 97 -2.96 -7.44 13.32
CA ARG A 97 -3.59 -7.31 14.65
C ARG A 97 -4.87 -8.14 14.78
N ARG A 98 -5.60 -8.34 13.68
CA ARG A 98 -6.84 -9.13 13.61
C ARG A 98 -6.61 -10.61 13.32
N GLY A 99 -5.35 -11.05 13.26
CA GLY A 99 -5.01 -12.45 12.95
C GLY A 99 -5.25 -12.85 11.49
N ARG A 100 -5.45 -11.86 10.58
CA ARG A 100 -5.74 -12.12 9.16
C ARG A 100 -4.46 -12.19 8.29
N ALA A 101 -3.28 -12.02 8.87
CA ALA A 101 -2.02 -12.07 8.17
C ALA A 101 -1.13 -13.21 8.67
N ARG A 102 -0.59 -14.02 7.76
CA ARG A 102 0.49 -15.00 8.00
C ARG A 102 1.85 -14.30 8.08
N SER A 103 2.02 -13.25 7.33
CA SER A 103 3.15 -12.31 7.41
C SER A 103 2.76 -10.99 6.77
N VAL A 104 3.47 -9.92 7.12
CA VAL A 104 3.26 -8.56 6.57
C VAL A 104 4.56 -8.02 5.99
N LEU A 105 4.52 -7.59 4.73
CA LEU A 105 5.53 -6.74 4.11
C LEU A 105 4.93 -5.37 3.85
N ALA A 106 5.30 -4.38 4.67
CA ALA A 106 4.80 -3.01 4.55
C ALA A 106 5.82 -2.13 3.83
N LEU A 107 5.46 -1.63 2.65
CA LEU A 107 6.29 -0.77 1.81
C LEU A 107 5.98 0.70 2.15
N SER A 108 6.92 1.41 2.77
CA SER A 108 6.76 2.80 3.23
C SER A 108 5.38 3.05 3.86
N PRO A 109 4.97 2.30 4.90
CA PRO A 109 3.62 2.38 5.45
C PRO A 109 3.29 3.77 5.98
N ALA A 110 2.06 4.23 5.72
CA ALA A 110 1.48 5.40 6.35
C ALA A 110 1.04 5.08 7.79
N GLY A 111 0.62 6.10 8.55
CA GLY A 111 0.03 5.95 9.88
C GLY A 111 0.90 6.45 11.02
N ALA A 112 2.14 6.85 10.79
CA ALA A 112 2.99 7.44 11.80
C ALA A 112 3.61 8.77 11.33
N TRP A 113 3.87 9.69 12.26
CA TRP A 113 4.54 10.97 12.02
C TRP A 113 5.23 11.47 13.28
N ARG A 114 6.32 12.18 13.09
CA ARG A 114 7.14 12.70 14.19
C ARG A 114 6.47 13.88 14.92
N SER A 115 5.74 14.72 14.19
CA SER A 115 5.17 15.95 14.73
C SER A 115 3.85 16.33 14.03
N ARG A 116 3.05 17.21 14.70
CA ARG A 116 1.86 17.82 14.09
C ARG A 116 2.19 18.60 12.81
N ARG A 117 3.42 19.14 12.67
CA ARG A 117 3.88 19.83 11.46
C ARG A 117 4.04 18.84 10.29
N ASP A 118 4.53 17.64 10.56
CA ASP A 118 4.69 16.61 9.53
C ASP A 118 3.33 16.11 9.06
N LEU A 119 2.38 15.87 9.97
CA LEU A 119 1.00 15.57 9.60
C LEU A 119 0.39 16.70 8.75
N ARG A 120 0.53 17.97 9.15
CA ARG A 120 0.01 19.11 8.38
C ARG A 120 0.58 19.17 6.97
N ARG A 121 1.88 18.89 6.80
CA ARG A 121 2.52 18.81 5.45
C ARG A 121 1.88 17.73 4.60
N LEU A 122 1.65 16.56 5.18
CA LEU A 122 1.02 15.44 4.47
C LEU A 122 -0.41 15.81 4.04
N LEU A 123 -1.19 16.43 4.94
CA LEU A 123 -2.55 16.92 4.64
C LEU A 123 -2.56 17.92 3.48
N ILE A 124 -1.64 18.90 3.47
CA ILE A 124 -1.52 19.90 2.39
C ILE A 124 -1.15 19.21 1.09
N LEU A 125 -0.19 18.28 1.12
CA LEU A 125 0.24 17.53 -0.06
C LEU A 125 -0.92 16.79 -0.72
N PHE A 126 -1.67 15.99 0.06
CA PHE A 126 -2.75 15.18 -0.49
C PHE A 126 -3.94 16.04 -0.96
N ARG A 127 -4.31 17.09 -0.22
CA ARG A 127 -5.36 18.03 -0.66
C ARG A 127 -4.97 18.75 -1.95
N GLY A 128 -3.71 19.18 -2.06
CA GLY A 128 -3.17 19.80 -3.28
C GLY A 128 -3.15 18.83 -4.46
N ALA A 129 -2.70 17.60 -4.25
CA ALA A 129 -2.70 16.56 -5.29
C ALA A 129 -4.12 16.23 -5.77
N ALA A 130 -5.10 16.12 -4.86
CA ALA A 130 -6.49 15.87 -5.21
C ALA A 130 -7.12 17.03 -5.99
N ALA A 131 -6.86 18.29 -5.60
CA ALA A 131 -7.32 19.45 -6.32
C ALA A 131 -6.72 19.52 -7.73
N PHE A 132 -5.43 19.24 -7.84
CA PHE A 132 -4.70 19.22 -9.11
C PHE A 132 -5.19 18.11 -10.06
N ALA A 133 -5.42 16.90 -9.54
CA ALA A 133 -5.88 15.76 -10.35
C ALA A 133 -7.26 15.98 -10.99
N ARG A 134 -8.09 16.84 -10.39
CA ARG A 134 -9.41 17.19 -10.95
C ARG A 134 -9.35 18.18 -12.12
N ALA A 135 -8.18 18.72 -12.45
CA ALA A 135 -8.02 19.64 -13.58
C ALA A 135 -8.08 18.88 -14.92
N LYS A 136 -9.06 19.23 -15.78
CA LYS A 136 -9.44 18.49 -17.01
C LYS A 136 -8.29 18.20 -18.00
N ARG A 137 -7.20 18.99 -18.00
CA ARG A 137 -6.08 18.84 -18.95
C ARG A 137 -4.90 18.01 -18.44
N MET A 138 -4.96 17.51 -17.23
CA MET A 138 -3.83 16.81 -16.60
C MET A 138 -3.49 15.45 -17.25
N PRO A 139 -4.46 14.60 -17.61
CA PRO A 139 -4.17 13.35 -18.31
C PRO A 139 -3.43 13.58 -19.66
N ASP A 140 -3.86 14.55 -20.45
CA ASP A 140 -3.23 14.87 -21.75
C ASP A 140 -1.80 15.38 -21.59
N LEU A 141 -1.56 16.23 -20.60
CA LEU A 141 -0.22 16.72 -20.28
C LEU A 141 0.69 15.58 -19.80
N ALA A 142 0.16 14.67 -19.00
CA ALA A 142 0.88 13.49 -18.51
C ALA A 142 1.21 12.46 -19.62
N ALA A 143 0.62 12.57 -20.81
CA ALA A 143 1.03 11.78 -21.97
C ALA A 143 2.50 12.02 -22.36
N ARG A 144 3.04 13.21 -22.07
CA ARG A 144 4.44 13.57 -22.39
C ARG A 144 5.39 13.07 -21.30
N LYS A 145 6.42 12.29 -21.67
CA LYS A 145 7.38 11.65 -20.75
C LYS A 145 8.04 12.65 -19.78
N ARG A 146 8.49 13.81 -20.27
CA ARG A 146 9.11 14.85 -19.43
C ARG A 146 8.15 15.44 -18.41
N VAL A 147 6.89 15.61 -18.80
CA VAL A 147 5.84 16.12 -17.92
C VAL A 147 5.51 15.10 -16.83
N ARG A 148 5.37 13.81 -17.18
CA ARG A 148 5.16 12.75 -16.18
C ARG A 148 6.25 12.74 -15.12
N ARG A 149 7.52 12.84 -15.54
CA ARG A 149 8.65 12.87 -14.60
C ARG A 149 8.53 13.98 -13.55
N VAL A 150 8.02 15.15 -13.96
CA VAL A 150 7.81 16.28 -13.04
C VAL A 150 6.56 16.07 -12.17
N LEU A 151 5.44 15.68 -12.77
CA LEU A 151 4.16 15.54 -12.09
C LEU A 151 4.18 14.47 -11.00
N PHE A 152 4.81 13.34 -11.30
CA PHE A 152 4.84 12.18 -10.38
C PHE A 152 6.14 12.08 -9.57
N ARG A 153 7.03 13.10 -9.64
CA ARG A 153 8.34 13.08 -8.95
C ARG A 153 8.26 12.89 -7.42
N LEU A 154 7.14 13.21 -6.82
CA LEU A 154 6.93 12.97 -5.39
C LEU A 154 6.65 11.50 -5.10
N MET A 155 5.93 10.82 -5.99
CA MET A 155 5.50 9.44 -5.83
C MET A 155 6.56 8.43 -6.30
N ALA A 156 7.30 8.77 -7.38
CA ALA A 156 8.27 7.88 -8.00
C ALA A 156 9.57 8.62 -8.35
N GLU A 157 10.70 7.93 -8.24
CA GLU A 157 12.01 8.43 -8.67
C GLU A 157 12.10 8.44 -10.19
N HIS A 158 11.57 7.39 -10.82
CA HIS A 158 11.61 7.15 -12.26
C HIS A 158 10.20 7.21 -12.87
N ALA A 159 9.43 8.24 -12.57
CA ALA A 159 8.07 8.41 -13.08
C ALA A 159 7.96 8.46 -14.62
N ASP A 160 9.06 8.69 -15.31
CA ASP A 160 9.15 8.59 -16.76
C ASP A 160 9.08 7.15 -17.31
N ARG A 161 9.18 6.13 -16.43
CA ARG A 161 8.92 4.71 -16.77
C ARG A 161 7.44 4.38 -16.87
N MET A 162 6.56 5.18 -16.26
CA MET A 162 5.11 5.02 -16.42
C MET A 162 4.72 5.16 -17.89
N THR A 163 3.78 4.34 -18.33
CA THR A 163 3.11 4.56 -19.63
C THR A 163 2.13 5.73 -19.53
N PRO A 164 1.74 6.34 -20.68
CA PRO A 164 0.65 7.33 -20.67
C PRO A 164 -0.64 6.82 -20.04
N ALA A 165 -1.00 5.56 -20.29
CA ALA A 165 -2.19 4.92 -19.72
C ALA A 165 -2.11 4.80 -18.20
N GLN A 166 -0.96 4.39 -17.63
CA GLN A 166 -0.75 4.35 -16.19
C GLN A 166 -0.84 5.73 -15.54
N ALA A 167 -0.31 6.76 -16.20
CA ALA A 167 -0.41 8.13 -15.71
C ALA A 167 -1.85 8.64 -15.73
N ALA A 168 -2.61 8.37 -16.78
CA ALA A 168 -4.04 8.71 -16.86
C ALA A 168 -4.83 7.99 -15.77
N ALA A 169 -4.62 6.68 -15.60
CA ALA A 169 -5.22 5.87 -14.56
C ALA A 169 -4.94 6.40 -13.15
N ALA A 170 -3.73 6.89 -12.88
CA ALA A 170 -3.39 7.50 -11.60
C ALA A 170 -4.20 8.78 -11.32
N PHE A 171 -4.48 9.61 -12.33
CA PHE A 171 -5.38 10.77 -12.16
C PHE A 171 -6.82 10.35 -11.92
N GLU A 172 -7.31 9.33 -12.61
CA GLU A 172 -8.64 8.77 -12.38
C GLU A 172 -8.78 8.25 -10.96
N ASP A 173 -7.78 7.49 -10.48
CA ASP A 173 -7.75 6.94 -9.12
C ASP A 173 -7.82 8.04 -8.06
N VAL A 174 -7.05 9.13 -8.22
CA VAL A 174 -7.08 10.28 -7.32
C VAL A 174 -8.45 10.96 -7.36
N ALA A 175 -9.00 11.19 -8.55
CA ALA A 175 -10.31 11.85 -8.72
C ALA A 175 -11.47 11.02 -8.16
N GLY A 176 -11.39 9.70 -8.29
CA GLY A 176 -12.39 8.73 -7.82
C GLY A 176 -12.24 8.31 -6.35
N CYS A 177 -11.22 8.79 -5.65
CA CYS A 177 -11.07 8.51 -4.22
C CYS A 177 -12.01 9.40 -3.40
N THR A 178 -13.09 8.83 -2.89
CA THR A 178 -14.10 9.54 -2.08
C THR A 178 -13.74 9.62 -0.61
N VAL A 179 -12.90 8.71 -0.12
CA VAL A 179 -12.55 8.55 1.30
C VAL A 179 -11.34 9.40 1.73
N LEU A 180 -10.69 10.11 0.81
CA LEU A 180 -9.45 10.84 1.11
C LEU A 180 -9.63 11.84 2.25
N THR A 181 -10.72 12.62 2.24
CA THR A 181 -11.00 13.62 3.29
C THR A 181 -11.14 12.93 4.65
N ASP A 182 -11.89 11.83 4.71
CA ASP A 182 -12.10 11.08 5.96
C ASP A 182 -10.78 10.51 6.51
N ILE A 183 -9.90 10.00 5.62
CA ILE A 183 -8.55 9.53 6.03
C ILE A 183 -7.73 10.66 6.63
N LEU A 184 -7.73 11.83 5.98
CA LEU A 184 -6.95 12.98 6.42
C LEU A 184 -7.48 13.57 7.74
N ASP A 185 -8.79 13.67 7.88
CA ASP A 185 -9.43 14.17 9.10
C ASP A 185 -9.32 13.13 10.23
N GLY A 186 -9.53 11.85 9.94
CA GLY A 186 -9.28 10.77 10.88
C GLY A 186 -7.85 10.73 11.42
N ALA A 187 -6.85 11.02 10.61
CA ALA A 187 -5.46 11.14 11.07
C ALA A 187 -5.26 12.30 12.04
N ARG A 188 -6.01 13.41 11.87
CA ARG A 188 -5.97 14.54 12.82
C ARG A 188 -6.66 14.22 14.15
N GLU A 189 -7.76 13.51 14.10
CA GLU A 189 -8.63 13.23 15.25
C GLU A 189 -8.12 12.06 16.09
N ASN A 190 -7.75 10.97 15.44
CA ASN A 190 -7.40 9.71 16.10
C ASN A 190 -5.88 9.57 16.37
N GLY A 191 -5.06 10.47 15.81
CA GLY A 191 -3.61 10.39 15.98
C GLY A 191 -2.94 9.33 15.10
N PRO A 192 -1.66 9.02 15.39
CA PRO A 192 -0.90 7.99 14.66
C PRO A 192 -1.37 6.58 15.03
N ILE A 193 -0.88 5.60 14.27
CA ILE A 193 -1.08 4.18 14.57
C ILE A 193 -0.72 3.90 16.04
N ALA A 194 -1.60 3.21 16.74
CA ALA A 194 -1.33 2.79 18.10
C ALA A 194 -0.12 1.82 18.15
N PRO A 195 0.68 1.82 19.22
CA PRO A 195 1.81 0.91 19.35
C PRO A 195 1.41 -0.56 19.14
N VAL A 196 2.22 -1.29 18.37
CA VAL A 196 2.01 -2.70 18.05
C VAL A 196 2.92 -3.52 18.96
N ALA A 197 2.42 -3.94 20.11
CA ALA A 197 3.21 -4.70 21.08
C ALA A 197 3.59 -6.11 20.59
N GLY A 198 2.84 -6.65 19.64
CA GLY A 198 3.09 -7.92 18.99
C GLY A 198 1.91 -8.30 18.11
N VAL A 199 2.22 -8.95 17.01
CA VAL A 199 1.24 -9.61 16.15
C VAL A 199 1.74 -11.03 15.95
N GLY A 200 0.87 -12.00 15.92
CA GLY A 200 1.22 -13.43 15.82
C GLY A 200 1.91 -13.84 14.52
N CYS A 201 2.50 -12.90 13.79
CA CYS A 201 3.15 -13.13 12.52
C CYS A 201 4.38 -12.24 12.30
N ARG A 202 5.20 -12.63 11.35
CA ARG A 202 6.37 -11.85 10.92
C ARG A 202 5.95 -10.56 10.23
N VAL A 203 6.52 -9.43 10.66
CA VAL A 203 6.33 -8.12 10.02
C VAL A 203 7.67 -7.60 9.54
N ARG A 204 7.74 -7.16 8.27
CA ARG A 204 8.86 -6.41 7.74
C ARG A 204 8.38 -5.07 7.22
N ILE A 205 9.08 -4.02 7.58
CA ILE A 205 8.89 -2.67 7.05
C ILE A 205 10.05 -2.39 6.10
N ALA A 206 9.74 -2.27 4.80
CA ALA A 206 10.69 -1.91 3.77
C ALA A 206 10.44 -0.45 3.35
N TRP A 207 11.46 0.42 3.52
CA TRP A 207 11.30 1.85 3.26
C TRP A 207 12.08 2.29 2.04
N SER A 208 11.41 2.97 1.11
CA SER A 208 12.04 3.53 -0.08
C SER A 208 13.00 4.66 0.27
N MET A 209 14.25 4.58 -0.18
CA MET A 209 15.29 5.57 0.17
C MET A 209 14.99 6.96 -0.41
N ASN A 210 14.34 7.02 -1.56
CA ASN A 210 14.00 8.27 -2.24
C ASN A 210 12.53 8.67 -2.02
N ASP A 211 11.91 8.23 -0.91
CA ASP A 211 10.53 8.57 -0.58
C ASP A 211 10.39 10.07 -0.25
N ARG A 212 9.71 10.81 -1.14
CA ARG A 212 9.44 12.24 -0.99
C ARG A 212 8.04 12.53 -0.44
N VAL A 213 7.16 11.52 -0.41
CA VAL A 213 5.83 11.62 0.22
C VAL A 213 5.96 11.40 1.71
N LEU A 214 6.61 10.31 2.11
CA LEU A 214 6.87 9.92 3.48
C LEU A 214 8.39 9.81 3.76
N PRO A 215 9.16 10.94 3.80
CA PRO A 215 10.58 10.88 4.13
C PRO A 215 10.83 10.15 5.45
N PHE A 216 11.78 9.18 5.43
CA PHE A 216 12.01 8.22 6.51
C PHE A 216 12.11 8.86 7.91
N MET A 217 12.93 9.90 8.07
CA MET A 217 13.15 10.53 9.38
C MET A 217 11.89 11.18 10.00
N ARG A 218 10.88 11.46 9.19
CA ARG A 218 9.63 12.09 9.66
C ARG A 218 8.50 11.10 9.88
N TYR A 219 8.49 10.01 9.11
CA TYR A 219 7.40 9.05 9.09
C TYR A 219 7.88 7.61 9.34
N GLY A 220 9.02 7.21 8.83
CA GLY A 220 9.56 5.87 8.97
C GLY A 220 10.10 5.59 10.37
N ALA A 221 10.91 6.49 10.91
CA ALA A 221 11.44 6.34 12.26
C ALA A 221 10.32 6.25 13.32
N PRO A 222 9.26 7.11 13.30
CA PRO A 222 8.09 6.93 14.16
C PRO A 222 7.33 5.62 13.91
N MET A 223 7.26 5.15 12.66
CA MET A 223 6.61 3.88 12.33
C MET A 223 7.37 2.70 12.95
N LEU A 224 8.70 2.68 12.86
CA LEU A 224 9.51 1.65 13.51
C LEU A 224 9.37 1.68 15.04
N ALA A 225 9.26 2.86 15.63
CA ALA A 225 8.99 2.98 17.06
C ALA A 225 7.59 2.45 17.44
N ALA A 226 6.61 2.58 16.54
CA ALA A 226 5.25 2.05 16.74
C ALA A 226 5.17 0.52 16.55
N VAL A 227 6.07 -0.07 15.75
CA VAL A 227 6.11 -1.52 15.46
C VAL A 227 7.50 -2.08 15.77
N PRO A 228 7.91 -2.12 17.05
CA PRO A 228 9.29 -2.40 17.43
C PRO A 228 9.78 -3.83 17.10
N ALA A 229 8.86 -4.77 16.93
CA ALA A 229 9.18 -6.14 16.53
C ALA A 229 9.34 -6.32 15.01
N ALA A 230 9.12 -5.27 14.20
CA ALA A 230 9.27 -5.37 12.76
C ALA A 230 10.74 -5.45 12.34
N GLU A 231 11.04 -6.34 11.40
CA GLU A 231 12.28 -6.28 10.64
C GLU A 231 12.30 -5.02 9.78
N PHE A 232 13.47 -4.42 9.60
CA PHE A 232 13.61 -3.21 8.80
C PHE A 232 14.54 -3.43 7.60
N GLU A 233 14.15 -2.85 6.47
CA GLU A 233 14.93 -2.89 5.24
C GLU A 233 14.80 -1.56 4.48
N LEU A 234 15.87 -1.09 3.85
CA LEU A 234 15.85 0.03 2.92
C LEU A 234 15.77 -0.46 1.47
N LEU A 235 14.93 0.18 0.66
CA LEU A 235 14.80 -0.06 -0.77
C LEU A 235 15.56 1.03 -1.54
N PRO A 236 16.73 0.72 -2.11
CA PRO A 236 17.53 1.72 -2.82
C PRO A 236 16.93 2.08 -4.18
N GLY A 237 17.13 3.32 -4.63
CA GLY A 237 16.83 3.77 -5.99
C GLY A 237 15.36 3.91 -6.34
N VAL A 238 14.45 3.80 -5.36
CA VAL A 238 13.00 3.89 -5.59
C VAL A 238 12.34 4.94 -4.69
N GLY A 239 11.24 5.52 -5.19
CA GLY A 239 10.40 6.48 -4.49
C GLY A 239 9.25 5.83 -3.73
N HIS A 240 8.25 6.63 -3.34
CA HIS A 240 7.13 6.21 -2.48
C HIS A 240 6.31 5.04 -3.04
N VAL A 241 6.14 4.98 -4.36
CA VAL A 241 5.44 3.89 -5.07
C VAL A 241 6.47 3.06 -5.83
N PRO A 242 7.21 2.16 -5.16
CA PRO A 242 8.36 1.47 -5.74
C PRO A 242 7.98 0.55 -6.91
N MET A 243 6.71 0.15 -7.02
CA MET A 243 6.18 -0.65 -8.13
C MET A 243 6.26 0.08 -9.48
N ILE A 244 6.28 1.43 -9.47
CA ILE A 244 6.48 2.25 -10.67
C ILE A 244 7.96 2.27 -11.05
N ASP A 245 8.83 2.39 -10.07
CA ASP A 245 10.26 2.59 -10.28
C ASP A 245 10.98 1.31 -10.68
N ASP A 246 10.75 0.24 -9.93
CA ASP A 246 11.37 -1.06 -10.16
C ASP A 246 10.42 -2.21 -9.73
N PRO A 247 9.50 -2.61 -10.62
CA PRO A 247 8.58 -3.71 -10.35
C PRO A 247 9.30 -5.05 -10.13
N VAL A 248 10.47 -5.25 -10.75
CA VAL A 248 11.26 -6.49 -10.60
C VAL A 248 11.86 -6.57 -9.21
N LEU A 249 12.46 -5.48 -8.73
CA LEU A 249 12.95 -5.37 -7.36
C LEU A 249 11.84 -5.71 -6.35
N VAL A 250 10.67 -5.07 -6.50
CA VAL A 250 9.56 -5.25 -5.58
C VAL A 250 9.03 -6.69 -5.63
N ALA A 251 8.84 -7.27 -6.81
CA ALA A 251 8.40 -8.65 -6.94
C ALA A 251 9.38 -9.64 -6.28
N ASN A 252 10.69 -9.46 -6.50
CA ASN A 252 11.73 -10.29 -5.88
C ASN A 252 11.73 -10.16 -4.35
N LYS A 253 11.55 -8.94 -3.82
CA LYS A 253 11.45 -8.70 -2.37
C LYS A 253 10.22 -9.38 -1.76
N ILE A 254 9.07 -9.32 -2.44
CA ILE A 254 7.84 -10.00 -2.01
C ILE A 254 8.08 -11.52 -1.98
N MET A 255 8.59 -12.10 -3.06
CA MET A 255 8.82 -13.54 -3.17
C MET A 255 9.78 -14.04 -2.09
N ALA A 256 10.94 -13.39 -1.94
CA ALA A 256 11.94 -13.77 -0.93
C ALA A 256 11.39 -13.65 0.51
N PHE A 257 10.54 -12.64 0.78
CA PHE A 257 9.92 -12.48 2.08
C PHE A 257 8.90 -13.59 2.38
N VAL A 258 8.04 -13.92 1.40
CA VAL A 258 7.04 -14.98 1.51
C VAL A 258 7.72 -16.34 1.70
N GLU A 259 8.69 -16.70 0.87
CA GLU A 259 9.45 -17.95 0.99
C GLU A 259 10.11 -18.11 2.38
N THR A 260 10.69 -17.03 2.92
CA THR A 260 11.27 -17.05 4.26
C THR A 260 10.23 -17.17 5.37
N ALA A 261 9.02 -16.63 5.17
CA ALA A 261 7.93 -16.75 6.13
C ALA A 261 7.34 -18.15 6.14
N GLU A 262 7.21 -18.81 4.98
CA GLU A 262 6.71 -20.18 4.86
C GLU A 262 7.68 -21.21 5.44
N SER A 263 8.99 -21.07 5.20
CA SER A 263 10.02 -22.00 5.69
C SER A 263 10.14 -22.05 7.23
N ARG A 264 9.71 -21.02 7.94
CA ARG A 264 9.70 -20.97 9.41
C ARG A 264 8.42 -21.57 10.04
N VAL A 265 7.36 -21.73 9.26
CA VAL A 265 6.10 -22.35 9.74
C VAL A 265 6.18 -23.88 9.67
N ASN A 266 7.06 -24.42 8.81
CA ASN A 266 7.37 -25.85 8.74
C ASN A 266 8.85 -26.09 9.15
N PRO A 267 9.19 -26.08 10.43
CA PRO A 267 10.47 -26.68 10.86
C PRO A 267 10.38 -28.18 10.66
N CYS A 268 11.22 -28.73 9.79
CA CYS A 268 11.43 -30.17 9.65
C CYS A 268 11.76 -30.82 11.00
#